data_cfd4de60412693d88143832fa4735115
#
_entry.id   cfd4de60412693d88143832fa4735115
#
_cell.length_a   1.000
_cell.length_b   1.000
_cell.length_c   1.000
_cell.angle_alpha   90.00
_cell.angle_beta   90.00
_cell.angle_gamma   90.00
#
_symmetry.space_group_name_H-M   'P 1'
#
loop_
_entity.id
_entity.type
_entity.pdbx_description
1 polymer ?
#
loop_
_entity_poly.entity_id
_entity_poly.type
_entity_poly.pdbx_seq_one_letter_code
_entity_poly.pdbx_strand_id
1 'polypeptide(L)'
;MSNEINPMAFFQEPSVADLRLLACPGAEELTKLIDQHLVEWAKSAGVEKDSFIIPCECPRFQSGDAKGLVRESVRGDDIFIVIDPGNYSVTYNLFGYENHLSPDDHFANLKRLIQAVAGKAHRVSVIMPSLYGGRQHRRVVRESLDCAVALQELQTMGVRNIITFDAHDPRVQNAVPLMSFDNAMPTYQVLKSLLKKDPTLSFDKEKFTVVSPDEGAMNRNMYFSSVLGCNLGMFYKRRDYTRVVNGRNPIVAHEYLGDSVEGKTVFVADDIIASGESMLEVATNLKERGAKRIIANATFPLFTSGLEKFDKAVADGILDYVTGTNLTYRMPELLTRDWYVDVDVSKYAAYFVVALNHDMSVSSIIDPIKKIEALLASRK
;
A
#
# COMPACT_ATOMS: atom_id res chain seq x y z
N MET A 1 -9.93 -11.55 26.91
CA MET A 1 -10.92 -10.64 26.33
C MET A 1 -10.36 -10.22 24.97
N SER A 2 -11.07 -10.49 23.88
CA SER A 2 -10.63 -10.15 22.52
C SER A 2 -10.51 -8.65 22.41
N ASN A 3 -9.29 -8.14 22.23
CA ASN A 3 -9.05 -6.73 21.87
C ASN A 3 -9.40 -6.53 20.38
N GLU A 4 -10.56 -7.03 19.94
CA GLU A 4 -11.10 -6.62 18.67
C GLU A 4 -11.58 -5.19 18.82
N ILE A 5 -11.05 -4.32 17.98
CA ILE A 5 -11.52 -2.96 17.87
C ILE A 5 -13.00 -3.05 17.49
N ASN A 6 -13.87 -2.60 18.38
CA ASN A 6 -15.29 -2.50 18.07
C ASN A 6 -15.54 -1.18 17.33
N PRO A 7 -15.69 -1.19 16.01
CA PRO A 7 -15.85 0.04 15.25
C PRO A 7 -17.15 0.79 15.57
N MET A 8 -18.17 0.11 16.07
CA MET A 8 -19.42 0.72 16.50
C MET A 8 -19.23 1.62 17.73
N ALA A 9 -18.27 1.28 18.61
CA ALA A 9 -17.98 2.10 19.78
C ALA A 9 -17.48 3.51 19.39
N PHE A 10 -16.79 3.64 18.25
CA PHE A 10 -16.35 4.96 17.78
C PHE A 10 -17.54 5.90 17.52
N PHE A 11 -18.60 5.43 16.86
CA PHE A 11 -19.78 6.25 16.57
C PHE A 11 -20.62 6.61 17.82
N GLN A 12 -20.28 6.06 18.99
CA GLN A 12 -20.88 6.41 20.27
C GLN A 12 -20.12 7.52 20.98
N GLU A 13 -18.89 7.81 20.57
CA GLU A 13 -18.04 8.88 21.09
C GLU A 13 -18.22 10.15 20.25
N PRO A 14 -17.97 11.35 20.83
CA PRO A 14 -18.01 12.58 20.06
C PRO A 14 -16.99 12.59 18.94
N SER A 15 -17.42 12.90 17.72
CA SER A 15 -16.54 13.15 16.59
C SER A 15 -15.95 14.56 16.65
N VAL A 16 -14.77 14.76 16.05
CA VAL A 16 -14.12 16.06 15.91
C VAL A 16 -14.99 17.02 15.10
N ALA A 17 -15.59 16.49 14.03
CA ALA A 17 -16.51 17.18 13.14
C ALA A 17 -17.21 16.14 12.24
N ASP A 18 -18.16 16.59 11.41
CA ASP A 18 -18.82 15.73 10.44
C ASP A 18 -17.82 15.12 9.47
N LEU A 19 -17.78 13.78 9.42
CA LEU A 19 -16.90 13.03 8.55
C LEU A 19 -17.31 13.15 7.08
N ARG A 20 -16.34 13.46 6.20
CA ARG A 20 -16.52 13.45 4.75
C ARG A 20 -15.33 12.82 4.04
N LEU A 21 -15.63 12.09 2.97
CA LEU A 21 -14.65 11.47 2.08
C LEU A 21 -14.64 12.15 0.71
N LEU A 22 -13.47 12.41 0.17
CA LEU A 22 -13.25 12.87 -1.20
C LEU A 22 -12.35 11.86 -1.92
N ALA A 23 -12.73 11.47 -3.14
CA ALA A 23 -11.92 10.61 -3.99
C ALA A 23 -11.18 11.44 -5.04
N CYS A 24 -9.84 11.40 -5.06
CA CYS A 24 -9.11 11.87 -6.22
C CYS A 24 -9.43 10.96 -7.44
N PRO A 25 -9.33 11.49 -8.68
CA PRO A 25 -9.47 10.66 -9.87
C PRO A 25 -8.59 9.42 -9.81
N GLY A 26 -9.21 8.24 -9.96
CA GLY A 26 -8.55 6.94 -9.85
C GLY A 26 -8.54 6.31 -8.46
N ALA A 27 -9.05 7.00 -7.43
CA ALA A 27 -9.18 6.46 -6.07
C ALA A 27 -10.63 6.12 -5.68
N GLU A 28 -11.56 6.18 -6.62
CA GLU A 28 -13.00 6.05 -6.37
C GLU A 28 -13.35 4.66 -5.81
N GLU A 29 -12.73 3.59 -6.34
CA GLU A 29 -12.99 2.21 -5.89
C GLU A 29 -12.63 2.03 -4.43
N LEU A 30 -11.41 2.39 -4.03
CA LEU A 30 -10.96 2.28 -2.65
C LEU A 30 -11.79 3.15 -1.72
N THR A 31 -12.10 4.40 -2.13
CA THR A 31 -12.93 5.32 -1.35
C THR A 31 -14.33 4.74 -1.10
N LYS A 32 -14.94 4.14 -2.13
CA LYS A 32 -16.25 3.48 -2.01
C LYS A 32 -16.22 2.29 -1.05
N LEU A 33 -15.17 1.47 -1.09
CA LEU A 33 -15.02 0.35 -0.16
C LEU A 33 -14.83 0.83 1.29
N ILE A 34 -14.05 1.89 1.50
CA ILE A 34 -13.91 2.54 2.82
C ILE A 34 -15.29 3.05 3.30
N ASP A 35 -15.99 3.78 2.46
CA ASP A 35 -17.32 4.33 2.76
C ASP A 35 -18.33 3.25 3.16
N GLN A 36 -18.35 2.13 2.44
CA GLN A 36 -19.23 1.00 2.76
C GLN A 36 -19.02 0.48 4.18
N HIS A 37 -17.77 0.33 4.63
CA HIS A 37 -17.48 -0.07 6.00
C HIS A 37 -17.94 0.97 7.02
N LEU A 38 -17.68 2.26 6.75
CA LEU A 38 -18.09 3.34 7.64
C LEU A 38 -19.62 3.43 7.76
N VAL A 39 -20.35 3.31 6.65
CA VAL A 39 -21.82 3.30 6.62
C VAL A 39 -22.37 2.09 7.39
N GLU A 40 -21.80 0.90 7.20
CA GLU A 40 -22.20 -0.31 7.92
C GLU A 40 -22.03 -0.13 9.44
N TRP A 41 -20.91 0.43 9.88
CA TRP A 41 -20.64 0.66 11.30
C TRP A 41 -21.53 1.77 11.89
N ALA A 42 -21.74 2.86 11.16
CA ALA A 42 -22.63 3.93 11.56
C ALA A 42 -24.06 3.41 11.76
N LYS A 43 -24.61 2.66 10.80
CA LYS A 43 -25.93 2.03 10.90
C LYS A 43 -26.03 1.07 12.08
N SER A 44 -24.99 0.28 12.32
CA SER A 44 -24.92 -0.65 13.46
C SER A 44 -24.87 0.09 14.81
N ALA A 45 -24.39 1.33 14.84
CA ALA A 45 -24.38 2.21 16.01
C ALA A 45 -25.66 3.06 16.13
N GLY A 46 -26.63 2.90 15.23
CA GLY A 46 -27.88 3.66 15.22
C GLY A 46 -27.80 5.04 14.54
N VAL A 47 -26.72 5.29 13.79
CA VAL A 47 -26.53 6.51 13.01
C VAL A 47 -26.97 6.25 11.57
N GLU A 48 -28.06 6.86 11.14
CA GLU A 48 -28.53 6.76 9.75
C GLU A 48 -27.66 7.63 8.83
N LYS A 49 -26.92 6.99 7.95
CA LYS A 49 -26.08 7.63 6.94
C LYS A 49 -26.03 6.75 5.68
N ASP A 50 -26.29 7.34 4.52
CA ASP A 50 -26.25 6.61 3.25
C ASP A 50 -24.84 6.58 2.65
N SER A 51 -24.07 7.65 2.82
CA SER A 51 -22.68 7.76 2.37
C SER A 51 -21.99 8.94 3.07
N PHE A 52 -20.69 8.81 3.27
CA PHE A 52 -19.79 9.90 3.71
C PHE A 52 -19.09 10.58 2.53
N ILE A 53 -19.24 10.05 1.31
CA ILE A 53 -18.57 10.58 0.11
C ILE A 53 -19.27 11.86 -0.34
N ILE A 54 -18.48 12.90 -0.58
CA ILE A 54 -18.93 14.12 -1.27
C ILE A 54 -18.46 14.03 -2.73
N PRO A 55 -19.34 14.30 -3.70
CA PRO A 55 -18.95 14.35 -5.11
C PRO A 55 -17.89 15.42 -5.37
N CYS A 56 -16.78 15.02 -5.94
CA CYS A 56 -15.69 15.89 -6.34
C CYS A 56 -15.09 15.43 -7.67
N GLU A 57 -14.39 16.34 -8.35
CA GLU A 57 -13.79 16.06 -9.65
C GLU A 57 -12.62 17.01 -9.94
N CYS A 58 -11.74 16.61 -10.85
CA CYS A 58 -10.64 17.43 -11.34
C CYS A 58 -10.72 17.53 -12.87
N PRO A 59 -11.71 18.29 -13.42
CA PRO A 59 -11.84 18.43 -14.86
C PRO A 59 -10.67 19.17 -15.48
N ARG A 60 -10.26 18.72 -16.68
CA ARG A 60 -9.21 19.36 -17.47
C ARG A 60 -9.80 20.27 -18.54
N PHE A 61 -9.13 21.39 -18.73
CA PHE A 61 -9.36 22.27 -19.87
C PHE A 61 -8.64 21.75 -21.12
N GLN A 62 -9.02 22.23 -22.28
CA GLN A 62 -8.37 21.84 -23.54
C GLN A 62 -6.87 22.18 -23.60
N SER A 63 -6.43 23.15 -22.80
CA SER A 63 -5.01 23.50 -22.62
C SER A 63 -4.22 22.47 -21.81
N GLY A 64 -4.90 21.52 -21.16
CA GLY A 64 -4.28 20.54 -20.26
C GLY A 64 -4.30 20.93 -18.79
N ASP A 65 -4.59 22.20 -18.47
CA ASP A 65 -4.80 22.64 -17.09
C ASP A 65 -5.99 21.93 -16.46
N ALA A 66 -5.99 21.81 -15.14
CA ALA A 66 -7.10 21.25 -14.40
C ALA A 66 -7.49 22.11 -13.21
N LYS A 67 -8.70 21.92 -12.69
CA LYS A 67 -9.17 22.54 -11.45
C LYS A 67 -9.79 21.47 -10.53
N GLY A 68 -9.73 21.69 -9.22
CA GLY A 68 -10.47 20.88 -8.24
C GLY A 68 -11.86 21.46 -8.01
N LEU A 69 -12.87 20.61 -8.03
CA LEU A 69 -14.26 20.96 -7.73
C LEU A 69 -14.80 20.03 -6.65
N VAL A 70 -15.44 20.62 -5.63
CA VAL A 70 -16.22 19.91 -4.61
C VAL A 70 -17.66 20.40 -4.69
N ARG A 71 -18.61 19.48 -4.81
CA ARG A 71 -19.99 19.79 -5.18
C ARG A 71 -20.91 20.15 -4.01
N GLU A 72 -20.43 19.94 -2.78
CA GLU A 72 -21.18 20.25 -1.55
C GLU A 72 -20.39 21.19 -0.64
N SER A 73 -21.09 21.76 0.35
CA SER A 73 -20.42 22.54 1.41
C SER A 73 -19.57 21.61 2.28
N VAL A 74 -18.38 22.06 2.61
CA VAL A 74 -17.44 21.36 3.50
C VAL A 74 -17.10 22.21 4.74
N ARG A 75 -17.92 23.20 5.02
CA ARG A 75 -17.61 24.13 6.12
C ARG A 75 -17.78 23.46 7.47
N GLY A 76 -16.66 23.36 8.17
CA GLY A 76 -16.60 22.77 9.49
C GLY A 76 -16.45 21.23 9.48
N ASP A 77 -16.40 20.58 8.31
CA ASP A 77 -16.29 19.13 8.20
C ASP A 77 -14.84 18.63 8.40
N ASP A 78 -14.72 17.39 8.86
CA ASP A 78 -13.45 16.63 8.90
C ASP A 78 -13.30 15.84 7.60
N ILE A 79 -12.36 16.27 6.75
CA ILE A 79 -12.22 15.80 5.38
C ILE A 79 -11.09 14.79 5.27
N PHE A 80 -11.39 13.63 4.69
CA PHE A 80 -10.40 12.64 4.28
C PHE A 80 -10.36 12.55 2.75
N ILE A 81 -9.21 12.85 2.16
CA ILE A 81 -8.99 12.79 0.70
C ILE A 81 -8.20 11.53 0.39
N VAL A 82 -8.78 10.65 -0.42
CA VAL A 82 -8.12 9.40 -0.87
C VAL A 82 -7.49 9.63 -2.23
N ILE A 83 -6.24 9.20 -2.37
CA ILE A 83 -5.48 9.29 -3.62
C ILE A 83 -4.78 7.97 -3.91
N ASP A 84 -4.71 7.57 -5.19
CA ASP A 84 -3.85 6.50 -5.69
C ASP A 84 -2.86 7.05 -6.73
N PRO A 85 -1.63 7.43 -6.31
CA PRO A 85 -0.62 7.93 -7.26
C PRO A 85 -0.15 6.86 -8.26
N GLY A 86 -0.36 5.57 -7.93
CA GLY A 86 0.03 4.44 -8.77
C GLY A 86 -0.98 4.07 -9.86
N ASN A 87 -2.15 4.69 -9.88
CA ASN A 87 -3.20 4.33 -10.83
C ASN A 87 -2.91 4.89 -12.24
N TYR A 88 -2.46 4.03 -13.12
CA TYR A 88 -2.18 4.35 -14.51
C TYR A 88 -3.37 4.13 -15.47
N SER A 89 -4.55 3.75 -14.97
CA SER A 89 -5.74 3.50 -15.81
C SER A 89 -6.51 4.76 -16.18
N VAL A 90 -6.34 5.83 -15.41
CA VAL A 90 -7.08 7.08 -15.64
C VAL A 90 -6.46 7.83 -16.81
N THR A 91 -7.29 8.16 -17.80
CA THR A 91 -6.85 8.84 -19.02
C THR A 91 -7.52 10.21 -19.20
N TYR A 92 -6.92 11.04 -20.03
CA TYR A 92 -7.48 12.31 -20.50
C TYR A 92 -6.98 12.63 -21.90
N ASN A 93 -7.79 13.38 -22.66
CA ASN A 93 -7.41 13.82 -24.00
C ASN A 93 -6.72 15.18 -23.95
N LEU A 94 -5.55 15.27 -24.61
CA LEU A 94 -4.78 16.50 -24.78
C LEU A 94 -4.20 16.54 -26.19
N PHE A 95 -4.48 17.61 -26.93
CA PHE A 95 -4.03 17.81 -28.31
C PHE A 95 -4.38 16.65 -29.26
N GLY A 96 -5.51 15.98 -29.03
CA GLY A 96 -5.96 14.85 -29.84
C GLY A 96 -5.33 13.49 -29.45
N TYR A 97 -4.51 13.44 -28.43
CA TYR A 97 -3.91 12.21 -27.89
C TYR A 97 -4.55 11.84 -26.56
N GLU A 98 -4.77 10.56 -26.38
CA GLU A 98 -5.10 10.00 -25.08
C GLU A 98 -3.83 9.86 -24.23
N ASN A 99 -3.85 10.42 -23.03
CA ASN A 99 -2.74 10.40 -22.10
C ASN A 99 -3.19 9.76 -20.78
N HIS A 100 -2.34 8.93 -20.19
CA HIS A 100 -2.54 8.41 -18.84
C HIS A 100 -2.13 9.46 -17.82
N LEU A 101 -2.85 9.53 -16.69
CA LEU A 101 -2.39 10.30 -15.55
C LEU A 101 -1.09 9.69 -15.01
N SER A 102 -0.08 10.52 -14.88
CA SER A 102 1.16 10.18 -14.19
C SER A 102 0.98 10.32 -12.67
N PRO A 103 1.92 9.80 -11.85
CA PRO A 103 1.96 10.11 -10.42
C PRO A 103 1.94 11.61 -10.12
N ASP A 104 2.59 12.42 -10.95
CA ASP A 104 2.61 13.88 -10.82
C ASP A 104 1.22 14.49 -11.07
N ASP A 105 0.49 13.99 -12.05
CA ASP A 105 -0.89 14.40 -12.33
C ASP A 105 -1.81 14.09 -11.15
N HIS A 106 -1.70 12.88 -10.58
CA HIS A 106 -2.47 12.48 -9.40
C HIS A 106 -2.14 13.37 -8.20
N PHE A 107 -0.86 13.63 -7.94
CA PHE A 107 -0.45 14.49 -6.84
C PHE A 107 -0.90 15.95 -7.06
N ALA A 108 -0.87 16.44 -8.29
CA ALA A 108 -1.42 17.75 -8.63
C ALA A 108 -2.95 17.82 -8.40
N ASN A 109 -3.69 16.76 -8.72
CA ASN A 109 -5.13 16.66 -8.46
C ASN A 109 -5.43 16.67 -6.96
N LEU A 110 -4.65 15.94 -6.14
CA LEU A 110 -4.74 16.00 -4.68
C LEU A 110 -4.61 17.45 -4.19
N LYS A 111 -3.57 18.17 -4.63
CA LYS A 111 -3.35 19.58 -4.25
C LYS A 111 -4.53 20.47 -4.64
N ARG A 112 -5.15 20.25 -5.79
CA ARG A 112 -6.34 20.98 -6.24
C ARG A 112 -7.55 20.74 -5.33
N LEU A 113 -7.78 19.49 -4.92
CA LEU A 113 -8.88 19.16 -3.99
C LEU A 113 -8.62 19.74 -2.60
N ILE A 114 -7.37 19.68 -2.09
CA ILE A 114 -7.01 20.34 -0.83
C ILE A 114 -7.30 21.83 -0.91
N GLN A 115 -6.92 22.52 -2.00
CA GLN A 115 -7.20 23.95 -2.18
C GLN A 115 -8.71 24.25 -2.24
N ALA A 116 -9.52 23.37 -2.83
CA ALA A 116 -10.96 23.55 -2.93
C ALA A 116 -11.67 23.52 -1.56
N VAL A 117 -11.12 22.79 -0.59
CA VAL A 117 -11.66 22.67 0.77
C VAL A 117 -10.94 23.55 1.80
N ALA A 118 -9.72 24.00 1.53
CA ALA A 118 -8.89 24.75 2.44
C ALA A 118 -9.57 26.03 2.97
N GLY A 119 -9.37 26.33 4.25
CA GLY A 119 -9.96 27.49 4.94
C GLY A 119 -11.46 27.36 5.20
N LYS A 120 -12.09 26.25 4.83
CA LYS A 120 -13.51 25.96 5.09
C LYS A 120 -13.68 24.71 5.94
N ALA A 121 -12.97 23.65 5.60
CA ALA A 121 -12.94 22.40 6.39
C ALA A 121 -12.35 22.66 7.79
N HIS A 122 -12.83 21.91 8.78
CA HIS A 122 -12.27 21.90 10.12
C HIS A 122 -10.87 21.27 10.10
N ARG A 123 -10.71 20.12 9.43
CA ARG A 123 -9.46 19.37 9.29
C ARG A 123 -9.39 18.71 7.91
N VAL A 124 -8.18 18.55 7.41
CA VAL A 124 -7.90 17.80 6.19
C VAL A 124 -6.89 16.71 6.48
N SER A 125 -7.27 15.48 6.21
CA SER A 125 -6.44 14.27 6.29
C SER A 125 -6.32 13.66 4.89
N VAL A 126 -5.18 13.03 4.58
CA VAL A 126 -4.94 12.40 3.28
C VAL A 126 -4.66 10.90 3.48
N ILE A 127 -5.39 10.07 2.76
CA ILE A 127 -5.10 8.64 2.61
C ILE A 127 -4.36 8.48 1.29
N MET A 128 -3.05 8.29 1.37
CA MET A 128 -2.14 8.08 0.24
C MET A 128 -1.46 6.73 0.43
N PRO A 129 -2.10 5.62 0.02
CA PRO A 129 -1.59 4.28 0.29
C PRO A 129 -0.15 4.11 -0.16
N SER A 130 0.17 4.39 -1.42
CA SER A 130 1.54 4.48 -1.93
C SER A 130 2.00 5.93 -1.90
N LEU A 131 3.08 6.23 -1.20
CA LEU A 131 3.59 7.60 -1.13
C LEU A 131 4.08 8.08 -2.49
N TYR A 132 3.59 9.25 -2.92
CA TYR A 132 4.14 9.95 -4.07
C TYR A 132 5.64 10.21 -3.87
N GLY A 133 6.44 9.85 -4.87
CA GLY A 133 7.89 9.98 -4.79
C GLY A 133 8.56 9.06 -3.76
N GLY A 134 7.87 8.05 -3.21
CA GLY A 134 8.34 7.21 -2.10
C GLY A 134 9.69 6.54 -2.34
N ARG A 135 10.04 6.21 -3.60
CA ARG A 135 11.35 5.67 -3.97
C ARG A 135 12.47 6.71 -3.92
N GLN A 136 12.13 8.01 -4.00
CA GLN A 136 13.05 9.13 -3.88
C GLN A 136 13.03 9.70 -2.46
N HIS A 137 13.32 8.83 -1.48
CA HIS A 137 13.28 9.12 -0.04
C HIS A 137 14.62 9.61 0.53
N ARG A 138 15.71 9.46 -0.22
CA ARG A 138 17.07 9.89 0.18
C ARG A 138 17.88 10.36 -1.00
N ARG A 139 18.88 11.19 -0.76
CA ARG A 139 19.87 11.61 -1.74
C ARG A 139 21.15 10.81 -1.57
N VAL A 140 21.70 10.33 -2.68
CA VAL A 140 23.02 9.67 -2.72
C VAL A 140 24.00 10.57 -3.47
N VAL A 141 23.53 11.26 -4.49
CA VAL A 141 24.29 12.20 -5.31
C VAL A 141 23.49 13.51 -5.47
N ARG A 142 23.63 14.20 -6.58
CA ARG A 142 22.85 15.42 -6.90
C ARG A 142 21.49 15.02 -7.46
N GLU A 143 20.59 14.66 -6.57
CA GLU A 143 19.23 14.18 -6.87
C GLU A 143 18.18 15.08 -6.23
N SER A 144 16.96 15.07 -6.76
CA SER A 144 15.79 15.62 -6.08
C SER A 144 15.47 14.79 -4.82
N LEU A 145 14.61 15.32 -3.96
CA LEU A 145 14.13 14.62 -2.75
C LEU A 145 12.60 14.71 -2.73
N ASP A 146 11.98 14.10 -3.73
CA ASP A 146 10.58 14.35 -4.08
C ASP A 146 9.62 13.96 -2.96
N CYS A 147 9.84 12.83 -2.29
CA CYS A 147 8.95 12.39 -1.22
C CYS A 147 8.91 13.39 -0.05
N ALA A 148 10.07 13.85 0.40
CA ALA A 148 10.15 14.81 1.52
C ALA A 148 9.52 16.15 1.14
N VAL A 149 9.82 16.66 -0.07
CA VAL A 149 9.26 17.92 -0.56
C VAL A 149 7.75 17.83 -0.68
N ALA A 150 7.23 16.74 -1.26
CA ALA A 150 5.78 16.51 -1.37
C ALA A 150 5.07 16.51 0.00
N LEU A 151 5.64 15.83 0.99
CA LEU A 151 5.09 15.82 2.35
C LEU A 151 5.09 17.23 2.98
N GLN A 152 6.18 18.00 2.78
CA GLN A 152 6.28 19.38 3.26
C GLN A 152 5.28 20.31 2.54
N GLU A 153 5.05 20.12 1.25
CA GLU A 153 3.99 20.85 0.51
C GLU A 153 2.62 20.57 1.14
N LEU A 154 2.27 19.31 1.39
CA LEU A 154 0.99 18.94 2.01
C LEU A 154 0.85 19.55 3.41
N GLN A 155 1.91 19.51 4.23
CA GLN A 155 1.91 20.15 5.55
C GLN A 155 1.68 21.66 5.44
N THR A 156 2.35 22.33 4.49
CA THR A 156 2.19 23.77 4.24
C THR A 156 0.79 24.12 3.77
N MET A 157 0.15 23.23 3.02
CA MET A 157 -1.26 23.37 2.59
C MET A 157 -2.28 23.10 3.70
N GLY A 158 -1.84 22.74 4.90
CA GLY A 158 -2.69 22.56 6.07
C GLY A 158 -3.19 21.11 6.30
N VAL A 159 -2.63 20.14 5.60
CA VAL A 159 -2.89 18.71 5.89
C VAL A 159 -2.38 18.39 7.29
N ARG A 160 -3.22 17.73 8.10
CA ARG A 160 -2.91 17.39 9.49
C ARG A 160 -2.45 15.95 9.65
N ASN A 161 -3.00 15.03 8.86
CA ASN A 161 -2.70 13.61 8.97
C ASN A 161 -2.42 13.02 7.58
N ILE A 162 -1.40 12.19 7.48
CA ILE A 162 -1.13 11.31 6.34
C ILE A 162 -1.27 9.87 6.81
N ILE A 163 -2.10 9.10 6.12
CA ILE A 163 -2.25 7.66 6.31
C ILE A 163 -1.65 7.00 5.08
N THR A 164 -0.65 6.16 5.28
CA THR A 164 0.04 5.43 4.21
C THR A 164 0.22 3.97 4.59
N PHE A 165 0.52 3.12 3.63
CA PHE A 165 0.72 1.70 3.86
C PHE A 165 2.07 1.29 3.31
N ASP A 166 2.80 0.48 4.10
CA ASP A 166 4.07 -0.12 3.70
C ASP A 166 5.02 0.87 2.98
N ALA A 167 5.23 2.02 3.59
CA ALA A 167 6.11 3.05 3.02
C ALA A 167 7.48 2.46 2.69
N HIS A 168 7.99 2.75 1.48
CA HIS A 168 9.28 2.25 0.99
C HIS A 168 10.43 2.50 1.98
N ASP A 169 10.44 3.68 2.59
CA ASP A 169 11.26 3.99 3.76
C ASP A 169 10.43 4.82 4.77
N PRO A 170 10.05 4.25 5.93
CA PRO A 170 9.21 4.95 6.90
C PRO A 170 9.90 6.17 7.54
N ARG A 171 11.22 6.33 7.38
CA ARG A 171 11.97 7.49 7.89
C ARG A 171 11.63 8.79 7.16
N VAL A 172 10.89 8.73 6.04
CA VAL A 172 10.38 9.95 5.35
C VAL A 172 9.50 10.81 6.26
N GLN A 173 8.88 10.22 7.30
CA GLN A 173 8.13 10.97 8.32
C GLN A 173 8.97 12.06 9.00
N ASN A 174 10.30 11.90 9.06
CA ASN A 174 11.20 12.88 9.64
C ASN A 174 11.22 14.21 8.87
N ALA A 175 10.72 14.25 7.64
CA ALA A 175 10.58 15.49 6.86
C ALA A 175 9.46 16.40 7.39
N VAL A 176 8.51 15.85 8.15
CA VAL A 176 7.28 16.52 8.59
C VAL A 176 6.98 16.25 10.07
N PRO A 177 7.87 16.66 11.00
CA PRO A 177 7.77 16.30 12.42
C PRO A 177 6.57 16.91 13.14
N LEU A 178 5.85 17.84 12.51
CA LEU A 178 4.68 18.51 13.09
C LEU A 178 3.36 18.05 12.44
N MET A 179 3.42 17.05 11.55
CA MET A 179 2.25 16.43 10.91
C MET A 179 2.14 14.97 11.37
N SER A 180 0.92 14.49 11.65
CA SER A 180 0.70 13.08 11.92
C SER A 180 0.99 12.26 10.67
N PHE A 181 1.77 11.19 10.84
CA PHE A 181 2.15 10.29 9.77
C PHE A 181 1.98 8.84 10.25
N ASP A 182 0.92 8.21 9.76
CA ASP A 182 0.57 6.84 10.13
C ASP A 182 0.93 5.89 8.98
N ASN A 183 1.94 5.05 9.21
CA ASN A 183 2.37 4.02 8.27
C ASN A 183 1.90 2.65 8.75
N ALA A 184 0.99 2.02 8.03
CA ALA A 184 0.40 0.75 8.39
C ALA A 184 0.91 -0.41 7.53
N MET A 185 1.07 -1.59 8.14
CA MET A 185 1.48 -2.81 7.44
C MET A 185 0.28 -3.74 7.24
N PRO A 186 -0.10 -4.13 6.01
CA PRO A 186 -1.25 -5.00 5.75
C PRO A 186 -0.96 -6.49 6.02
N THR A 187 0.01 -6.79 6.89
CA THR A 187 0.50 -8.17 7.16
C THR A 187 -0.61 -9.13 7.56
N TYR A 188 -1.51 -8.71 8.47
CA TYR A 188 -2.64 -9.56 8.87
C TYR A 188 -3.56 -9.89 7.70
N GLN A 189 -3.87 -8.91 6.86
CA GLN A 189 -4.74 -9.05 5.70
C GLN A 189 -4.10 -10.00 4.66
N VAL A 190 -2.81 -9.85 4.41
CA VAL A 190 -2.04 -10.73 3.53
C VAL A 190 -2.08 -12.16 4.02
N LEU A 191 -1.72 -12.42 5.28
CA LEU A 191 -1.71 -13.76 5.87
C LEU A 191 -3.12 -14.38 5.87
N LYS A 192 -4.15 -13.62 6.21
CA LYS A 192 -5.54 -14.06 6.21
C LYS A 192 -6.00 -14.48 4.81
N SER A 193 -5.71 -13.65 3.79
CA SER A 193 -6.09 -13.94 2.39
C SER A 193 -5.33 -15.13 1.84
N LEU A 194 -4.03 -15.24 2.15
CA LEU A 194 -3.21 -16.36 1.74
C LEU A 194 -3.70 -17.68 2.36
N LEU A 195 -4.01 -17.70 3.66
CA LEU A 195 -4.56 -18.88 4.33
C LEU A 195 -5.98 -19.24 3.87
N LYS A 196 -6.76 -18.27 3.37
CA LYS A 196 -8.05 -18.53 2.75
C LYS A 196 -7.87 -19.17 1.36
N LYS A 197 -6.90 -18.72 0.58
CA LYS A 197 -6.55 -19.27 -0.76
C LYS A 197 -5.98 -20.67 -0.64
N ASP A 198 -5.06 -20.86 0.32
CA ASP A 198 -4.42 -22.16 0.57
C ASP A 198 -4.56 -22.58 2.05
N PRO A 199 -5.61 -23.30 2.38
CA PRO A 199 -5.81 -23.84 3.74
C PRO A 199 -4.75 -24.85 4.20
N THR A 200 -3.93 -25.37 3.31
CA THR A 200 -2.88 -26.36 3.64
C THR A 200 -1.54 -25.70 3.99
N LEU A 201 -1.43 -24.38 3.81
CA LEU A 201 -0.21 -23.65 4.09
C LEU A 201 0.14 -23.72 5.57
N SER A 202 1.37 -24.16 5.86
CA SER A 202 1.92 -24.23 7.21
C SER A 202 3.08 -23.25 7.34
N PHE A 203 3.15 -22.54 8.45
CA PHE A 203 4.26 -21.65 8.82
C PHE A 203 5.27 -22.35 9.77
N ASP A 204 5.29 -23.68 9.78
CA ASP A 204 6.31 -24.46 10.49
C ASP A 204 7.71 -24.05 9.98
N LYS A 205 8.59 -23.62 10.88
CA LYS A 205 9.95 -23.14 10.59
C LYS A 205 10.82 -24.14 9.83
N GLU A 206 10.54 -25.44 9.95
CA GLU A 206 11.25 -26.47 9.20
C GLU A 206 10.78 -26.60 7.75
N LYS A 207 9.56 -26.10 7.44
CA LYS A 207 8.90 -26.20 6.14
C LYS A 207 8.65 -24.87 5.46
N PHE A 208 8.83 -23.77 6.20
CA PHE A 208 8.53 -22.41 5.75
C PHE A 208 9.68 -21.46 6.10
N THR A 209 10.00 -20.55 5.19
CA THR A 209 10.99 -19.50 5.42
C THR A 209 10.58 -18.22 4.70
N VAL A 210 10.96 -17.08 5.28
CA VAL A 210 10.83 -15.77 4.63
C VAL A 210 12.16 -15.42 3.99
N VAL A 211 12.12 -14.83 2.79
CA VAL A 211 13.32 -14.38 2.09
C VAL A 211 13.15 -12.94 1.63
N SER A 212 14.07 -12.07 2.00
CA SER A 212 14.12 -10.71 1.48
C SER A 212 14.71 -10.69 0.07
N PRO A 213 14.03 -10.05 -0.91
CA PRO A 213 14.54 -9.98 -2.29
C PRO A 213 15.79 -9.11 -2.42
N ASP A 214 16.01 -8.17 -1.51
CA ASP A 214 17.22 -7.33 -1.42
C ASP A 214 17.34 -6.68 -0.03
N GLU A 215 18.38 -5.82 0.13
CA GLU A 215 18.61 -5.12 1.40
C GLU A 215 17.49 -4.10 1.72
N GLY A 216 16.86 -3.52 0.69
CA GLY A 216 15.79 -2.52 0.86
C GLY A 216 14.54 -3.10 1.50
N ALA A 217 14.19 -4.33 1.16
CA ALA A 217 13.01 -5.02 1.68
C ALA A 217 13.26 -5.75 3.02
N MET A 218 14.47 -5.67 3.60
CA MET A 218 14.86 -6.46 4.77
C MET A 218 13.93 -6.21 5.97
N ASN A 219 13.66 -4.97 6.32
CA ASN A 219 12.83 -4.65 7.50
C ASN A 219 11.42 -5.25 7.40
N ARG A 220 10.83 -5.23 6.23
CA ARG A 220 9.51 -5.84 5.93
C ARG A 220 9.56 -7.35 6.16
N ASN A 221 10.57 -8.00 5.59
CA ASN A 221 10.73 -9.45 5.70
C ASN A 221 11.12 -9.88 7.13
N MET A 222 11.90 -9.09 7.85
CA MET A 222 12.16 -9.31 9.28
C MET A 222 10.85 -9.28 10.09
N TYR A 223 9.95 -8.35 9.78
CA TYR A 223 8.65 -8.28 10.44
C TYR A 223 7.83 -9.55 10.18
N PHE A 224 7.68 -9.98 8.92
CA PHE A 224 7.00 -11.24 8.58
C PHE A 224 7.64 -12.45 9.28
N SER A 225 8.95 -12.58 9.23
CA SER A 225 9.70 -13.67 9.87
C SER A 225 9.45 -13.69 11.38
N SER A 226 9.51 -12.54 12.05
CA SER A 226 9.30 -12.42 13.50
C SER A 226 7.88 -12.80 13.90
N VAL A 227 6.86 -12.32 13.17
CA VAL A 227 5.44 -12.59 13.49
C VAL A 227 5.08 -14.07 13.25
N LEU A 228 5.70 -14.69 12.23
CA LEU A 228 5.48 -16.09 11.87
C LEU A 228 6.36 -17.05 12.67
N GLY A 229 7.41 -16.54 13.36
CA GLY A 229 8.36 -17.36 14.11
C GLY A 229 9.19 -18.31 13.24
N CYS A 230 9.48 -17.89 11.99
CA CYS A 230 10.22 -18.68 11.00
C CYS A 230 11.59 -18.06 10.65
N ASN A 231 12.43 -18.79 9.93
CA ASN A 231 13.75 -18.33 9.53
C ASN A 231 13.66 -17.23 8.46
N LEU A 232 14.71 -16.41 8.39
CA LEU A 232 14.86 -15.32 7.43
C LEU A 232 16.11 -15.54 6.60
N GLY A 233 15.97 -15.49 5.27
CA GLY A 233 17.06 -15.37 4.32
C GLY A 233 17.01 -14.05 3.58
N MET A 234 18.05 -13.72 2.82
CA MET A 234 18.05 -12.54 1.97
C MET A 234 18.91 -12.72 0.73
N PHE A 235 18.56 -12.03 -0.33
CA PHE A 235 19.45 -11.77 -1.45
C PHE A 235 20.13 -10.41 -1.28
N TYR A 236 21.40 -10.36 -1.62
CA TYR A 236 22.13 -9.11 -1.70
C TYR A 236 22.83 -8.96 -3.04
N LYS A 237 22.94 -7.71 -3.49
CA LYS A 237 23.55 -7.37 -4.76
C LYS A 237 25.03 -7.08 -4.55
N ARG A 238 25.89 -8.08 -4.81
CA ARG A 238 27.33 -7.84 -4.81
C ARG A 238 27.71 -6.94 -5.99
N ARG A 239 28.29 -5.79 -5.68
CA ARG A 239 28.72 -4.80 -6.68
C ARG A 239 30.23 -4.86 -6.89
N ASP A 240 30.64 -4.67 -8.13
CA ASP A 240 32.06 -4.48 -8.44
C ASP A 240 32.44 -3.01 -8.18
N TYR A 241 33.02 -2.76 -7.03
CA TYR A 241 33.49 -1.42 -6.67
C TYR A 241 34.76 -0.98 -7.40
N THR A 242 35.37 -1.85 -8.21
CA THR A 242 36.57 -1.53 -9.01
C THR A 242 36.20 -0.87 -10.34
N ARG A 243 34.93 -0.92 -10.73
CA ARG A 243 34.42 -0.37 -11.99
C ARG A 243 33.21 0.53 -11.76
N VAL A 244 33.08 1.58 -12.58
CA VAL A 244 31.93 2.44 -12.64
C VAL A 244 31.41 2.44 -14.07
N VAL A 245 30.16 2.02 -14.27
CA VAL A 245 29.46 2.01 -15.57
C VAL A 245 28.21 2.86 -15.43
N ASN A 246 28.07 3.90 -16.26
CA ASN A 246 26.96 4.86 -16.21
C ASN A 246 26.72 5.44 -14.80
N GLY A 247 27.82 5.78 -14.09
CA GLY A 247 27.75 6.38 -12.75
C GLY A 247 27.39 5.41 -11.62
N ARG A 248 27.33 4.10 -11.87
CA ARG A 248 27.02 3.06 -10.88
C ARG A 248 28.04 1.93 -10.93
N ASN A 249 28.28 1.30 -9.78
CA ASN A 249 29.05 0.08 -9.71
C ASN A 249 28.19 -1.09 -10.26
N PRO A 250 28.67 -1.83 -11.28
CA PRO A 250 27.88 -2.93 -11.84
C PRO A 250 27.64 -4.03 -10.80
N ILE A 251 26.45 -4.64 -10.87
CA ILE A 251 26.12 -5.82 -10.08
C ILE A 251 26.81 -7.02 -10.72
N VAL A 252 27.62 -7.73 -9.95
CA VAL A 252 28.36 -8.91 -10.42
C VAL A 252 27.73 -10.23 -9.99
N ALA A 253 26.95 -10.23 -8.94
CA ALA A 253 26.20 -11.41 -8.49
C ALA A 253 25.04 -11.02 -7.59
N HIS A 254 23.94 -11.83 -7.64
CA HIS A 254 22.93 -11.90 -6.61
C HIS A 254 23.28 -13.10 -5.73
N GLU A 255 23.73 -12.84 -4.53
CA GLU A 255 24.12 -13.89 -3.59
C GLU A 255 23.02 -14.07 -2.53
N TYR A 256 22.74 -15.32 -2.18
CA TYR A 256 21.79 -15.68 -1.15
C TYR A 256 22.51 -15.90 0.19
N LEU A 257 22.00 -15.29 1.23
CA LEU A 257 22.40 -15.48 2.64
C LEU A 257 21.22 -16.02 3.42
N GLY A 258 21.41 -17.14 4.07
CA GLY A 258 20.40 -17.79 4.91
C GLY A 258 20.54 -19.30 4.92
N ASP A 259 19.65 -19.95 5.66
CA ASP A 259 19.56 -21.40 5.71
C ASP A 259 19.08 -21.99 4.37
N SER A 260 19.32 -23.30 4.16
CA SER A 260 18.81 -23.99 2.97
C SER A 260 17.31 -23.81 2.82
N VAL A 261 16.88 -23.51 1.60
CA VAL A 261 15.47 -23.40 1.20
C VAL A 261 14.95 -24.69 0.58
N GLU A 262 15.81 -25.71 0.47
CA GLU A 262 15.47 -26.99 -0.15
C GLU A 262 14.25 -27.64 0.52
N GLY A 263 13.27 -28.01 -0.28
CA GLY A 263 12.02 -28.62 0.14
C GLY A 263 11.06 -27.69 0.89
N LYS A 264 11.42 -26.43 1.13
CA LYS A 264 10.58 -25.49 1.90
C LYS A 264 9.64 -24.67 0.99
N THR A 265 8.58 -24.17 1.60
CA THR A 265 7.79 -23.05 1.06
C THR A 265 8.51 -21.75 1.40
N VAL A 266 8.77 -20.93 0.40
CA VAL A 266 9.45 -19.64 0.56
C VAL A 266 8.46 -18.50 0.32
N PHE A 267 8.41 -17.55 1.24
CA PHE A 267 7.64 -16.32 1.12
C PHE A 267 8.59 -15.15 0.90
N VAL A 268 8.36 -14.39 -0.19
CA VAL A 268 9.19 -13.23 -0.57
C VAL A 268 8.30 -12.01 -0.57
N ALA A 269 8.58 -11.02 0.28
CA ALA A 269 7.78 -9.80 0.36
C ALA A 269 8.55 -8.56 -0.09
N ASP A 270 7.89 -7.76 -0.92
CA ASP A 270 8.34 -6.42 -1.30
C ASP A 270 7.20 -5.40 -1.13
N ASP A 271 7.47 -4.09 -1.24
CA ASP A 271 6.43 -3.07 -1.24
C ASP A 271 5.72 -3.01 -2.59
N ILE A 272 6.45 -3.16 -3.68
CA ILE A 272 5.95 -2.93 -5.02
C ILE A 272 6.44 -3.97 -6.03
N ILE A 273 5.53 -4.51 -6.81
CA ILE A 273 5.85 -5.19 -8.07
C ILE A 273 5.57 -4.20 -9.21
N ALA A 274 6.64 -3.58 -9.76
CA ALA A 274 6.54 -2.75 -10.96
C ALA A 274 6.62 -3.61 -12.22
N SER A 275 7.80 -3.77 -12.84
CA SER A 275 7.97 -4.69 -13.98
C SER A 275 7.95 -6.17 -13.56
N GLY A 276 8.24 -6.45 -12.30
CA GLY A 276 8.30 -7.80 -11.74
C GLY A 276 9.60 -8.55 -12.00
N GLU A 277 10.53 -7.99 -12.78
CA GLU A 277 11.78 -8.69 -13.16
C GLU A 277 12.60 -9.12 -11.95
N SER A 278 12.81 -8.23 -10.98
CA SER A 278 13.56 -8.56 -9.77
C SER A 278 12.92 -9.68 -8.95
N MET A 279 11.57 -9.66 -8.84
CA MET A 279 10.83 -10.70 -8.11
C MET A 279 10.94 -12.06 -8.81
N LEU A 280 10.82 -12.08 -10.13
CA LEU A 280 10.95 -13.30 -10.93
C LEU A 280 12.37 -13.86 -10.93
N GLU A 281 13.39 -12.99 -10.94
CA GLU A 281 14.79 -13.38 -10.79
C GLU A 281 15.03 -14.06 -9.44
N VAL A 282 14.53 -13.46 -8.34
CA VAL A 282 14.61 -14.04 -6.99
C VAL A 282 13.88 -15.39 -6.94
N ALA A 283 12.66 -15.47 -7.50
CA ALA A 283 11.91 -16.73 -7.53
C ALA A 283 12.64 -17.83 -8.29
N THR A 284 13.23 -17.51 -9.45
CA THR A 284 14.03 -18.46 -10.24
C THR A 284 15.22 -18.98 -9.44
N ASN A 285 16.00 -18.08 -8.82
CA ASN A 285 17.14 -18.44 -7.98
C ASN A 285 16.74 -19.34 -6.80
N LEU A 286 15.61 -19.05 -6.15
CA LEU A 286 15.09 -19.88 -5.05
C LEU A 286 14.68 -21.27 -5.54
N LYS A 287 14.08 -21.33 -6.74
CA LYS A 287 13.67 -22.62 -7.34
C LYS A 287 14.88 -23.49 -7.67
N GLU A 288 15.93 -22.89 -8.25
CA GLU A 288 17.22 -23.56 -8.52
C GLU A 288 17.88 -24.09 -7.24
N ARG A 289 17.65 -23.45 -6.09
CA ARG A 289 18.11 -23.87 -4.76
C ARG A 289 17.21 -24.93 -4.12
N GLY A 290 16.23 -25.47 -4.85
CA GLY A 290 15.37 -26.55 -4.39
C GLY A 290 14.15 -26.12 -3.57
N ALA A 291 13.76 -24.84 -3.58
CA ALA A 291 12.51 -24.41 -2.96
C ALA A 291 11.33 -25.17 -3.54
N LYS A 292 10.51 -25.76 -2.66
CA LYS A 292 9.34 -26.55 -3.07
C LYS A 292 8.25 -25.66 -3.64
N ARG A 293 7.96 -24.57 -2.94
CA ARG A 293 6.94 -23.59 -3.32
C ARG A 293 7.47 -22.18 -3.11
N ILE A 294 7.05 -21.25 -3.95
CA ILE A 294 7.42 -19.85 -3.85
C ILE A 294 6.17 -18.99 -3.91
N ILE A 295 6.01 -18.14 -2.90
CA ILE A 295 4.90 -17.19 -2.76
C ILE A 295 5.50 -15.79 -2.72
N ALA A 296 5.18 -14.97 -3.71
CA ALA A 296 5.55 -13.57 -3.73
C ALA A 296 4.47 -12.71 -3.11
N ASN A 297 4.85 -11.61 -2.48
CA ASN A 297 3.94 -10.60 -1.96
C ASN A 297 4.40 -9.20 -2.35
N ALA A 298 3.47 -8.36 -2.76
CA ALA A 298 3.69 -6.94 -2.87
C ALA A 298 2.48 -6.16 -2.39
N THR A 299 2.71 -5.14 -1.57
CA THR A 299 1.62 -4.25 -1.14
C THR A 299 1.03 -3.53 -2.35
N PHE A 300 1.85 -3.13 -3.32
CA PHE A 300 1.42 -2.43 -4.54
C PHE A 300 1.73 -3.26 -5.80
N PRO A 301 0.76 -4.07 -6.29
CA PRO A 301 0.94 -4.96 -7.44
C PRO A 301 0.67 -4.24 -8.76
N LEU A 302 1.59 -3.38 -9.23
CA LEU A 302 1.37 -2.53 -10.41
C LEU A 302 1.44 -3.31 -11.73
N PHE A 303 2.30 -4.30 -11.86
CA PHE A 303 2.51 -5.11 -13.07
C PHE A 303 2.64 -4.26 -14.35
N THR A 304 3.47 -3.23 -14.31
CA THR A 304 3.61 -2.24 -15.40
C THR A 304 4.12 -2.82 -16.73
N SER A 305 4.66 -4.03 -16.72
CA SER A 305 5.13 -4.75 -17.93
C SER A 305 4.21 -5.91 -18.34
N GLY A 306 2.95 -5.91 -17.88
CA GLY A 306 1.98 -6.97 -18.17
C GLY A 306 2.14 -8.20 -17.29
N LEU A 307 1.34 -9.22 -17.54
CA LEU A 307 1.22 -10.44 -16.74
C LEU A 307 1.92 -11.66 -17.34
N GLU A 308 2.32 -11.59 -18.60
CA GLU A 308 2.80 -12.73 -19.39
C GLU A 308 4.01 -13.42 -18.78
N LYS A 309 4.94 -12.63 -18.18
CA LYS A 309 6.13 -13.18 -17.51
C LYS A 309 5.75 -13.97 -16.24
N PHE A 310 4.72 -13.51 -15.52
CA PHE A 310 4.21 -14.19 -14.33
C PHE A 310 3.39 -15.43 -14.71
N ASP A 311 2.52 -15.32 -15.72
CA ASP A 311 1.77 -16.46 -16.28
C ASP A 311 2.75 -17.59 -16.67
N LYS A 312 3.85 -17.23 -17.35
CA LYS A 312 4.91 -18.18 -17.71
C LYS A 312 5.62 -18.76 -16.50
N ALA A 313 6.02 -17.93 -15.53
CA ALA A 313 6.73 -18.40 -14.33
C ALA A 313 5.86 -19.39 -13.52
N VAL A 314 4.55 -19.18 -13.47
CA VAL A 314 3.62 -20.11 -12.82
C VAL A 314 3.48 -21.39 -13.63
N ALA A 315 3.34 -21.31 -14.96
CA ALA A 315 3.25 -22.48 -15.82
C ALA A 315 4.52 -23.33 -15.75
N ASP A 316 5.70 -22.72 -15.64
CA ASP A 316 6.99 -23.38 -15.49
C ASP A 316 7.23 -23.93 -14.06
N GLY A 317 6.28 -23.71 -13.12
CA GLY A 317 6.38 -24.14 -11.70
C GLY A 317 7.46 -23.40 -10.89
N ILE A 318 7.85 -22.20 -11.34
CA ILE A 318 8.81 -21.33 -10.62
C ILE A 318 8.11 -20.59 -9.48
N LEU A 319 6.86 -20.14 -9.71
CA LEU A 319 6.08 -19.35 -8.78
C LEU A 319 4.72 -20.00 -8.56
N ASP A 320 4.24 -20.04 -7.32
CA ASP A 320 2.94 -20.61 -6.98
C ASP A 320 1.84 -19.54 -6.85
N TYR A 321 2.11 -18.50 -6.05
CA TYR A 321 1.16 -17.41 -5.82
C TYR A 321 1.85 -16.06 -5.78
N VAL A 322 1.10 -15.04 -6.16
CA VAL A 322 1.41 -13.64 -5.88
C VAL A 322 0.27 -13.03 -5.10
N THR A 323 0.55 -12.48 -3.92
CA THR A 323 -0.42 -11.69 -3.16
C THR A 323 -0.20 -10.21 -3.41
N GLY A 324 -1.27 -9.47 -3.58
CA GLY A 324 -1.23 -8.01 -3.73
C GLY A 324 -2.49 -7.36 -3.19
N THR A 325 -2.41 -6.09 -2.81
CA THR A 325 -3.53 -5.41 -2.14
C THR A 325 -4.37 -4.56 -3.09
N ASN A 326 -5.59 -4.25 -2.66
CA ASN A 326 -6.50 -3.29 -3.30
C ASN A 326 -6.19 -1.82 -2.94
N LEU A 327 -5.02 -1.54 -2.43
CA LEU A 327 -4.57 -0.17 -2.09
C LEU A 327 -4.11 0.65 -3.30
N THR A 328 -3.99 0.02 -4.46
CA THR A 328 -3.70 0.66 -5.74
C THR A 328 -4.53 -0.01 -6.84
N TYR A 329 -4.57 0.62 -8.01
CA TYR A 329 -5.21 0.06 -9.18
C TYR A 329 -4.67 -1.33 -9.53
N ARG A 330 -5.57 -2.24 -9.84
CA ARG A 330 -5.28 -3.59 -10.32
C ARG A 330 -5.97 -3.77 -11.66
N MET A 331 -5.19 -4.09 -12.69
CA MET A 331 -5.77 -4.37 -14.00
C MET A 331 -6.80 -5.51 -13.90
N PRO A 332 -7.96 -5.43 -14.59
CA PRO A 332 -9.01 -6.43 -14.46
C PRO A 332 -8.55 -7.87 -14.77
N GLU A 333 -7.62 -8.01 -15.71
CA GLU A 333 -7.05 -9.30 -16.10
C GLU A 333 -6.27 -9.96 -14.96
N LEU A 334 -5.63 -9.18 -14.08
CA LEU A 334 -4.92 -9.69 -12.90
C LEU A 334 -5.88 -10.43 -11.96
N LEU A 335 -7.07 -9.85 -11.75
CA LEU A 335 -8.08 -10.41 -10.84
C LEU A 335 -8.68 -11.74 -11.35
N THR A 336 -8.45 -12.09 -12.61
CA THR A 336 -8.90 -13.38 -13.20
C THR A 336 -7.85 -14.48 -13.11
N ARG A 337 -6.65 -14.16 -12.61
CA ARG A 337 -5.55 -15.15 -12.54
C ARG A 337 -5.66 -16.00 -11.29
N ASP A 338 -5.66 -17.33 -11.45
CA ASP A 338 -5.70 -18.29 -10.32
C ASP A 338 -4.49 -18.20 -9.40
N TRP A 339 -3.36 -17.75 -9.91
CA TRP A 339 -2.13 -17.54 -9.13
C TRP A 339 -2.13 -16.22 -8.34
N TYR A 340 -3.05 -15.29 -8.64
CA TYR A 340 -3.14 -14.03 -7.92
C TYR A 340 -4.08 -14.15 -6.71
N VAL A 341 -3.66 -13.59 -5.59
CA VAL A 341 -4.45 -13.50 -4.36
C VAL A 341 -4.70 -12.05 -4.03
N ASP A 342 -5.90 -11.58 -4.33
CA ASP A 342 -6.32 -10.22 -4.03
C ASP A 342 -6.55 -10.04 -2.53
N VAL A 343 -5.89 -9.05 -1.94
CA VAL A 343 -5.92 -8.75 -0.50
C VAL A 343 -6.69 -7.47 -0.26
N ASP A 344 -7.89 -7.59 0.31
CA ASP A 344 -8.69 -6.43 0.68
C ASP A 344 -8.19 -5.77 1.97
N VAL A 345 -7.78 -4.51 1.84
CA VAL A 345 -7.27 -3.66 2.93
C VAL A 345 -8.22 -2.50 3.26
N SER A 346 -9.34 -2.38 2.53
CA SER A 346 -10.28 -1.27 2.67
C SER A 346 -10.85 -1.12 4.08
N LYS A 347 -11.20 -2.24 4.72
CA LYS A 347 -11.66 -2.25 6.11
C LYS A 347 -10.59 -1.74 7.08
N TYR A 348 -9.32 -2.06 6.81
CA TYR A 348 -8.21 -1.59 7.62
C TYR A 348 -8.01 -0.09 7.46
N ALA A 349 -8.13 0.44 6.24
CA ALA A 349 -8.12 1.88 5.98
C ALA A 349 -9.29 2.61 6.67
N ALA A 350 -10.49 2.02 6.65
CA ALA A 350 -11.67 2.58 7.31
C ALA A 350 -11.49 2.72 8.84
N TYR A 351 -10.75 1.81 9.50
CA TYR A 351 -10.44 1.95 10.92
C TYR A 351 -9.63 3.21 11.23
N PHE A 352 -8.67 3.58 10.37
CA PHE A 352 -7.92 4.84 10.55
C PHE A 352 -8.83 6.05 10.42
N VAL A 353 -9.72 6.04 9.43
CA VAL A 353 -10.66 7.14 9.20
C VAL A 353 -11.52 7.38 10.43
N VAL A 354 -12.18 6.34 10.94
CA VAL A 354 -13.08 6.49 12.09
C VAL A 354 -12.33 6.83 13.38
N ALA A 355 -11.15 6.23 13.59
CA ALA A 355 -10.36 6.53 14.79
C ALA A 355 -9.87 7.98 14.80
N LEU A 356 -9.34 8.47 13.68
CA LEU A 356 -8.89 9.86 13.57
C LEU A 356 -10.07 10.84 13.65
N ASN A 357 -11.22 10.52 13.06
CA ASN A 357 -12.42 11.38 13.17
C ASN A 357 -12.90 11.55 14.61
N HIS A 358 -12.57 10.63 15.50
CA HIS A 358 -12.91 10.68 16.93
C HIS A 358 -11.72 11.01 17.83
N ASP A 359 -10.59 11.49 17.27
CA ASP A 359 -9.32 11.75 17.96
C ASP A 359 -8.84 10.59 18.87
N MET A 360 -9.09 9.35 18.42
CA MET A 360 -8.70 8.15 19.15
C MET A 360 -7.34 7.63 18.69
N SER A 361 -6.67 6.94 19.59
CA SER A 361 -5.36 6.33 19.31
C SER A 361 -5.47 5.25 18.23
N VAL A 362 -4.61 5.33 17.23
CA VAL A 362 -4.47 4.33 16.15
C VAL A 362 -3.50 3.19 16.52
N SER A 363 -2.86 3.23 17.69
CA SER A 363 -1.84 2.25 18.07
C SER A 363 -2.35 0.80 18.06
N SER A 364 -3.59 0.57 18.52
CA SER A 364 -4.22 -0.75 18.49
C SER A 364 -4.66 -1.19 17.09
N ILE A 365 -4.75 -0.25 16.14
CA ILE A 365 -5.04 -0.52 14.73
C ILE A 365 -3.75 -0.94 14.04
N ILE A 366 -2.65 -0.23 14.30
CA ILE A 366 -1.34 -0.45 13.67
C ILE A 366 -0.71 -1.77 14.12
N ASP A 367 -0.91 -2.20 15.38
CA ASP A 367 -0.36 -3.43 15.91
C ASP A 367 -1.29 -4.64 15.67
N PRO A 368 -1.04 -5.49 14.64
CA PRO A 368 -1.85 -6.66 14.35
C PRO A 368 -1.38 -7.93 15.07
N ILE A 369 -0.33 -7.90 15.92
CA ILE A 369 0.33 -9.11 16.46
C ILE A 369 -0.69 -10.04 17.08
N LYS A 370 -1.53 -9.58 18.00
CA LYS A 370 -2.55 -10.41 18.64
C LYS A 370 -3.55 -11.04 17.66
N LYS A 371 -3.92 -10.32 16.60
CA LYS A 371 -4.81 -10.83 15.54
C LYS A 371 -4.13 -11.92 14.73
N ILE A 372 -2.84 -11.75 14.45
CA ILE A 372 -2.05 -12.76 13.74
C ILE A 372 -1.86 -14.00 14.61
N GLU A 373 -1.52 -13.84 15.90
CA GLU A 373 -1.40 -14.96 16.83
C GLU A 373 -2.71 -15.77 16.93
N ALA A 374 -3.86 -15.09 17.03
CA ALA A 374 -5.16 -15.72 17.04
C ALA A 374 -5.46 -16.46 15.71
N LEU A 375 -5.12 -15.85 14.57
CA LEU A 375 -5.26 -16.45 13.24
C LEU A 375 -4.43 -17.73 13.12
N LEU A 376 -3.19 -17.73 13.60
CA LEU A 376 -2.29 -18.89 13.57
C LEU A 376 -2.72 -19.97 14.58
N ALA A 377 -3.20 -19.58 15.77
CA ALA A 377 -3.67 -20.50 16.79
C ALA A 377 -4.94 -21.25 16.36
N SER A 378 -5.84 -20.62 15.61
CA SER A 378 -7.06 -21.25 15.08
C SER A 378 -6.80 -22.38 14.07
N ARG A 379 -5.54 -22.63 13.74
CA ARG A 379 -5.08 -23.61 12.75
C ARG A 379 -4.26 -24.75 13.33
N LYS A 380 -3.97 -24.68 14.61
CA LYS A 380 -3.38 -25.78 15.37
C LYS A 380 -4.47 -26.70 15.91
#